data_67f6386147be3f8f128174125d57ecd1
#
_entry.id   67f6386147be3f8f128174125d57ecd1
#
_cell.length_a   1.000
_cell.length_b   1.000
_cell.length_c   1.000
_cell.angle_alpha   90.00
_cell.angle_beta   90.00
_cell.angle_gamma   90.00
#
_symmetry.space_group_name_H-M   'P 1'
#
loop_
_entity.id
_entity.type
_entity.pdbx_description
1 polymer ?
#
loop_
_entity_poly.entity_id
_entity_poly.type
_entity_poly.pdbx_seq_one_letter_code
_entity_poly.pdbx_strand_id
1 'polypeptide(L)'
;AWQRLEALFHQACQLPAAEREAFARAQAGDDASVRDQLLAMLAVESQATLRVRAPLKQAAAALRAPLPELPAGTRFGAWAIDRLIGAGGMGQVYLGHRADGAYEREVAIKLVAADALDAQGRALFEFECRLLAQMVHPAIAQIHDAGTDAQGRPYLVMEYIRGEPLTRWCAQRGLSLRARIELLVRVGEGVQHAHQKGVLHR
;
A
#
# COMPACT_ATOMS: atom_id res chain seq x y z
N ALA A 1 -9.52 29.19 3.94
CA ALA A 1 -8.20 28.98 3.33
C ALA A 1 -8.00 27.55 2.86
N TRP A 2 -8.22 26.52 3.70
CA TRP A 2 -7.99 25.11 3.36
C TRP A 2 -8.78 24.60 2.16
N GLN A 3 -10.10 24.79 2.13
CA GLN A 3 -10.95 24.36 1.02
C GLN A 3 -10.52 24.94 -0.34
N ARG A 4 -10.04 26.19 -0.37
CA ARG A 4 -9.49 26.80 -1.58
C ARG A 4 -8.19 26.12 -2.02
N LEU A 5 -7.29 25.83 -1.08
CA LEU A 5 -6.03 25.16 -1.34
C LEU A 5 -6.25 23.74 -1.90
N GLU A 6 -7.16 22.99 -1.29
CA GLU A 6 -7.55 21.65 -1.71
C GLU A 6 -8.15 21.64 -3.14
N ALA A 7 -9.06 22.56 -3.44
CA ALA A 7 -9.65 22.69 -4.77
C ALA A 7 -8.58 23.01 -5.83
N LEU A 8 -7.67 23.95 -5.55
CA LEU A 8 -6.57 24.31 -6.45
C LEU A 8 -5.59 23.14 -6.64
N PHE A 9 -5.30 22.38 -5.60
CA PHE A 9 -4.45 21.19 -5.69
C PHE A 9 -5.07 20.12 -6.60
N HIS A 10 -6.35 19.81 -6.45
CA HIS A 10 -7.05 18.87 -7.32
C HIS A 10 -7.08 19.31 -8.78
N GLN A 11 -7.29 20.60 -9.05
CA GLN A 11 -7.25 21.14 -10.42
C GLN A 11 -5.84 21.04 -11.00
N ALA A 12 -4.81 21.40 -10.25
CA ALA A 12 -3.42 21.30 -10.68
C ALA A 12 -3.01 19.85 -11.01
N CYS A 13 -3.47 18.88 -10.22
CA CYS A 13 -3.16 17.45 -10.46
C CYS A 13 -3.76 16.91 -11.77
N GLN A 14 -4.78 17.55 -12.33
CA GLN A 14 -5.36 17.18 -13.63
C GLN A 14 -4.55 17.72 -14.82
N LEU A 15 -3.66 18.68 -14.59
CA LEU A 15 -2.81 19.27 -15.63
C LEU A 15 -1.54 18.44 -15.85
N PRO A 16 -0.93 18.53 -17.06
CA PRO A 16 0.41 18.03 -17.32
C PRO A 16 1.42 18.58 -16.30
N ALA A 17 2.40 17.77 -15.89
CA ALA A 17 3.35 18.15 -14.85
C ALA A 17 4.08 19.49 -15.14
N ALA A 18 4.39 19.75 -16.40
CA ALA A 18 5.05 20.98 -16.83
C ALA A 18 4.19 22.26 -16.63
N GLU A 19 2.87 22.13 -16.53
CA GLU A 19 1.93 23.27 -16.43
C GLU A 19 1.50 23.54 -14.98
N ARG A 20 1.73 22.60 -14.07
CA ARG A 20 1.24 22.66 -12.68
C ARG A 20 1.82 23.83 -11.89
N GLU A 21 3.10 24.12 -12.07
CA GLU A 21 3.77 25.21 -11.37
C GLU A 21 3.26 26.57 -11.85
N ALA A 22 3.10 26.73 -13.17
CA ALA A 22 2.54 27.95 -13.77
C ALA A 22 1.10 28.17 -13.30
N PHE A 23 0.29 27.11 -13.29
CA PHE A 23 -1.07 27.14 -12.76
C PHE A 23 -1.11 27.56 -11.29
N ALA A 24 -0.27 26.96 -10.45
CA ALA A 24 -0.22 27.28 -9.03
C ALA A 24 0.10 28.76 -8.78
N ARG A 25 1.06 29.31 -9.52
CA ARG A 25 1.42 30.72 -9.43
C ARG A 25 0.30 31.65 -9.90
N ALA A 26 -0.38 31.29 -11.00
CA ALA A 26 -1.48 32.09 -11.55
C ALA A 26 -2.72 32.10 -10.65
N GLN A 27 -3.11 30.95 -10.08
CA GLN A 27 -4.34 30.81 -9.31
C GLN A 27 -4.22 31.24 -7.84
N ALA A 28 -3.01 31.23 -7.27
CA ALA A 28 -2.76 31.75 -5.93
C ALA A 28 -2.87 33.30 -5.88
N GLY A 29 -2.62 33.98 -7.00
CA GLY A 29 -2.60 35.45 -7.05
C GLY A 29 -1.53 36.01 -6.08
N ASP A 30 -1.90 37.07 -5.37
CA ASP A 30 -1.02 37.73 -4.40
C ASP A 30 -0.89 36.99 -3.05
N ASP A 31 -1.63 35.88 -2.85
CA ASP A 31 -1.56 35.09 -1.63
C ASP A 31 -0.33 34.17 -1.64
N ALA A 32 0.80 34.69 -1.15
CA ALA A 32 2.06 33.98 -1.09
C ALA A 32 1.94 32.68 -0.25
N SER A 33 1.12 32.67 0.80
CA SER A 33 0.95 31.50 1.67
C SER A 33 0.27 30.35 0.95
N VAL A 34 -0.82 30.62 0.23
CA VAL A 34 -1.53 29.62 -0.58
C VAL A 34 -0.64 29.13 -1.71
N ARG A 35 0.09 30.00 -2.38
CA ARG A 35 1.03 29.63 -3.43
C ARG A 35 2.10 28.68 -2.94
N ASP A 36 2.79 29.02 -1.85
CA ASP A 36 3.92 28.24 -1.35
C ASP A 36 3.46 26.88 -0.81
N GLN A 37 2.31 26.82 -0.16
CA GLN A 37 1.70 25.55 0.27
C GLN A 37 1.28 24.70 -0.93
N LEU A 38 0.67 25.28 -1.97
CA LEU A 38 0.27 24.56 -3.17
C LEU A 38 1.48 23.98 -3.90
N LEU A 39 2.54 24.77 -4.06
CA LEU A 39 3.80 24.34 -4.68
C LEU A 39 4.47 23.22 -3.86
N ALA A 40 4.47 23.32 -2.53
CA ALA A 40 4.99 22.25 -1.66
C ALA A 40 4.19 20.95 -1.82
N MET A 41 2.87 21.01 -1.87
CA MET A 41 2.01 19.84 -2.09
C MET A 41 2.26 19.21 -3.47
N LEU A 42 2.40 20.00 -4.52
CA LEU A 42 2.68 19.54 -5.89
C LEU A 42 4.10 18.94 -6.00
N ALA A 43 5.08 19.48 -5.28
CA ALA A 43 6.44 18.93 -5.23
C ALA A 43 6.44 17.55 -4.56
N VAL A 44 5.69 17.37 -3.46
CA VAL A 44 5.53 16.06 -2.81
C VAL A 44 4.81 15.08 -3.73
N GLU A 45 3.75 15.50 -4.40
CA GLU A 45 3.00 14.67 -5.36
C GLU A 45 3.88 14.25 -6.54
N SER A 46 4.66 15.17 -7.13
CA SER A 46 5.53 14.87 -8.26
C SER A 46 6.69 13.95 -7.87
N GLN A 47 7.30 14.14 -6.70
CA GLN A 47 8.34 13.24 -6.19
C GLN A 47 7.76 11.86 -5.84
N ALA A 48 6.58 11.80 -5.25
CA ALA A 48 5.89 10.56 -4.98
C ALA A 48 5.50 9.83 -6.28
N THR A 49 5.04 10.55 -7.30
CA THR A 49 4.67 10.00 -8.61
C THR A 49 5.90 9.53 -9.40
N LEU A 50 7.03 10.25 -9.34
CA LEU A 50 8.29 9.83 -9.97
C LEU A 50 8.91 8.62 -9.26
N ARG A 51 8.84 8.56 -7.92
CA ARG A 51 9.37 7.44 -7.13
C ARG A 51 8.56 6.15 -7.28
N VAL A 52 7.27 6.25 -7.58
CA VAL A 52 6.36 5.10 -7.71
C VAL A 52 6.17 4.68 -9.18
N ARG A 53 6.20 5.60 -10.14
CA ARG A 53 5.97 5.27 -11.58
C ARG A 53 7.14 4.58 -12.26
N ALA A 54 8.38 4.90 -11.92
CA ALA A 54 9.54 4.27 -12.54
C ALA A 54 9.72 2.79 -12.10
N PRO A 55 9.68 2.46 -10.79
CA PRO A 55 9.69 1.06 -10.36
C PRO A 55 8.43 0.29 -10.77
N LEU A 56 7.23 0.92 -10.76
CA LEU A 56 5.99 0.28 -11.18
C LEU A 56 5.95 -0.03 -12.68
N LYS A 57 6.51 0.80 -13.56
CA LYS A 57 6.62 0.49 -14.99
C LYS A 57 7.61 -0.63 -15.26
N GLN A 58 8.73 -0.66 -14.56
CA GLN A 58 9.70 -1.75 -14.66
C GLN A 58 9.16 -3.04 -14.01
N ALA A 59 8.53 -2.94 -12.85
CA ALA A 59 7.84 -4.05 -12.21
C ALA A 59 6.66 -4.57 -13.05
N ALA A 60 5.87 -3.71 -13.69
CA ALA A 60 4.81 -4.14 -14.60
C ALA A 60 5.33 -4.78 -15.89
N ALA A 61 6.55 -4.48 -16.32
CA ALA A 61 7.21 -5.16 -17.43
C ALA A 61 7.79 -6.53 -17.01
N ALA A 62 8.33 -6.64 -15.81
CA ALA A 62 8.79 -7.89 -15.19
C ALA A 62 7.61 -8.80 -14.79
N LEU A 63 6.43 -8.25 -14.50
CA LEU A 63 5.19 -8.95 -14.13
C LEU A 63 4.52 -9.73 -15.29
N ARG A 64 5.15 -9.83 -16.46
CA ARG A 64 4.60 -10.62 -17.59
C ARG A 64 4.84 -12.12 -17.47
N ALA A 65 5.73 -12.57 -16.60
CA ALA A 65 5.86 -14.00 -16.28
C ALA A 65 5.33 -14.26 -14.87
N PRO A 66 4.38 -15.18 -14.66
CA PRO A 66 3.97 -15.57 -13.33
C PRO A 66 5.21 -16.08 -12.58
N LEU A 67 5.47 -15.50 -11.42
CA LEU A 67 6.53 -16.01 -10.54
C LEU A 67 6.22 -17.48 -10.25
N PRO A 68 7.20 -18.39 -10.33
CA PRO A 68 6.99 -19.79 -9.98
C PRO A 68 6.45 -19.90 -8.56
N GLU A 69 5.48 -20.75 -8.36
CA GLU A 69 4.92 -21.04 -7.05
C GLU A 69 6.00 -21.68 -6.18
N LEU A 70 6.16 -21.18 -4.97
CA LEU A 70 7.13 -21.72 -4.03
C LEU A 70 6.55 -22.98 -3.35
N PRO A 71 7.37 -24.00 -3.12
CA PRO A 71 6.93 -25.22 -2.46
C PRO A 71 6.54 -24.96 -1.00
N ALA A 72 5.55 -25.73 -0.51
CA ALA A 72 5.20 -25.73 0.91
C ALA A 72 6.42 -26.03 1.77
N GLY A 73 6.51 -25.42 2.95
CA GLY A 73 7.65 -25.51 3.84
C GLY A 73 8.79 -24.55 3.54
N THR A 74 8.73 -23.76 2.44
CA THR A 74 9.72 -22.71 2.19
C THR A 74 9.72 -21.70 3.34
N ARG A 75 10.90 -21.38 3.87
CA ARG A 75 11.04 -20.56 5.08
C ARG A 75 11.33 -19.10 4.78
N PHE A 76 10.73 -18.25 5.61
CA PHE A 76 10.92 -16.80 5.67
C PHE A 76 11.16 -16.40 7.13
N GLY A 77 12.41 -16.38 7.55
CA GLY A 77 12.75 -16.19 8.97
C GLY A 77 12.12 -17.28 9.86
N ALA A 78 11.31 -16.88 10.83
CA ALA A 78 10.59 -17.79 11.75
C ALA A 78 9.31 -18.41 11.12
N TRP A 79 8.98 -18.09 9.87
CA TRP A 79 7.73 -18.45 9.21
C TRP A 79 7.97 -19.47 8.09
N ALA A 80 6.99 -20.30 7.81
CA ALA A 80 6.97 -21.22 6.66
C ALA A 80 5.67 -21.08 5.89
N ILE A 81 5.72 -21.24 4.57
CA ILE A 81 4.53 -21.20 3.72
C ILE A 81 3.87 -22.57 3.63
N ASP A 82 2.54 -22.58 3.56
CA ASP A 82 1.74 -23.78 3.38
C ASP A 82 1.21 -23.90 1.94
N ARG A 83 0.60 -22.83 1.43
CA ARG A 83 0.01 -22.81 0.09
C ARG A 83 -0.18 -21.39 -0.42
N LEU A 84 -0.23 -21.24 -1.74
CA LEU A 84 -0.59 -19.98 -2.39
C LEU A 84 -2.07 -19.65 -2.12
N ILE A 85 -2.37 -18.40 -1.74
CA ILE A 85 -3.73 -17.89 -1.53
C ILE A 85 -4.09 -16.72 -2.43
N GLY A 86 -3.10 -16.12 -3.09
CA GLY A 86 -3.33 -15.06 -4.05
C GLY A 86 -2.09 -14.77 -4.88
N ALA A 87 -2.29 -14.44 -6.16
CA ALA A 87 -1.24 -13.96 -7.05
C ALA A 87 -1.77 -12.82 -7.90
N GLY A 88 -0.97 -11.78 -8.11
CA GLY A 88 -1.36 -10.60 -8.87
C GLY A 88 -0.21 -9.65 -9.13
N GLY A 89 -0.53 -8.49 -9.66
CA GLY A 89 0.45 -7.47 -10.04
C GLY A 89 1.36 -6.96 -8.93
N MET A 90 1.02 -7.22 -7.66
CA MET A 90 1.82 -6.81 -6.49
C MET A 90 2.62 -7.96 -5.86
N GLY A 91 2.67 -9.12 -6.53
CA GLY A 91 3.39 -10.31 -6.06
C GLY A 91 2.47 -11.47 -5.69
N GLN A 92 3.00 -12.40 -4.92
CA GLN A 92 2.31 -13.60 -4.46
C GLN A 92 2.04 -13.50 -2.96
N VAL A 93 0.88 -14.03 -2.54
CA VAL A 93 0.50 -14.13 -1.12
C VAL A 93 0.28 -15.59 -0.77
N TYR A 94 0.93 -16.03 0.27
CA TYR A 94 0.84 -17.39 0.77
C TYR A 94 0.17 -17.42 2.15
N LEU A 95 -0.62 -18.45 2.40
CA LEU A 95 -0.91 -18.88 3.76
C LEU A 95 0.35 -19.51 4.32
N GLY A 96 0.68 -19.20 5.54
CA GLY A 96 1.81 -19.79 6.24
C GLY A 96 1.56 -19.86 7.73
N HIS A 97 2.52 -20.40 8.42
CA HIS A 97 2.48 -20.56 9.87
C HIS A 97 3.84 -20.24 10.50
N ARG A 98 3.85 -20.05 11.80
CA ARG A 98 5.08 -19.92 12.56
C ARG A 98 5.78 -21.29 12.71
N ALA A 99 7.04 -21.36 12.32
CA ALA A 99 7.77 -22.63 12.17
C ALA A 99 8.99 -22.76 13.09
N ASP A 100 9.18 -21.85 14.06
CA ASP A 100 10.24 -21.89 15.07
C ASP A 100 9.83 -22.63 16.36
N GLY A 101 8.59 -23.13 16.44
CA GLY A 101 8.06 -23.85 17.58
C GLY A 101 7.68 -22.99 18.80
N ALA A 102 7.78 -21.65 18.70
CA ALA A 102 7.50 -20.77 19.84
C ALA A 102 6.00 -20.75 20.19
N TYR A 103 5.12 -20.71 19.19
CA TYR A 103 3.66 -20.82 19.32
C TYR A 103 3.02 -21.02 17.95
N GLU A 104 1.80 -21.56 17.92
CA GLU A 104 1.05 -21.75 16.68
C GLU A 104 0.37 -20.43 16.24
N ARG A 105 0.62 -20.02 15.02
CA ARG A 105 -0.04 -18.87 14.39
C ARG A 105 -0.08 -19.00 12.88
N GLU A 106 -1.27 -18.89 12.31
CA GLU A 106 -1.43 -18.70 10.87
C GLU A 106 -1.21 -17.24 10.47
N VAL A 107 -0.59 -17.05 9.33
CA VAL A 107 -0.24 -15.73 8.78
C VAL A 107 -0.43 -15.69 7.27
N ALA A 108 -0.57 -14.50 6.71
CA ALA A 108 -0.42 -14.26 5.28
C ALA A 108 1.01 -13.74 5.01
N ILE A 109 1.75 -14.41 4.14
CA ILE A 109 3.10 -14.03 3.75
C ILE A 109 3.06 -13.48 2.32
N LYS A 110 3.27 -12.18 2.17
CA LYS A 110 3.30 -11.51 0.87
C LYS A 110 4.74 -11.37 0.39
N LEU A 111 5.03 -11.97 -0.76
CA LEU A 111 6.30 -11.79 -1.46
C LEU A 111 6.18 -10.63 -2.44
N VAL A 112 7.09 -9.70 -2.36
CA VAL A 112 7.20 -8.58 -3.30
C VAL A 112 8.14 -8.99 -4.43
N ALA A 113 7.79 -8.69 -5.69
CA ALA A 113 8.62 -9.01 -6.84
C ALA A 113 10.00 -8.33 -6.70
N ALA A 114 11.06 -9.14 -6.66
CA ALA A 114 12.42 -8.70 -6.27
C ALA A 114 13.12 -7.83 -7.31
N ASP A 115 12.77 -7.98 -8.60
CA ASP A 115 13.46 -7.32 -9.72
C ASP A 115 13.27 -5.79 -9.73
N ALA A 116 12.52 -5.25 -8.77
CA ALA A 116 12.16 -3.85 -8.71
C ALA A 116 12.89 -3.04 -7.62
N LEU A 117 13.70 -3.68 -6.75
CA LEU A 117 14.26 -2.97 -5.60
C LEU A 117 15.80 -2.89 -5.66
N ASP A 118 16.30 -1.74 -6.09
CA ASP A 118 17.65 -1.32 -5.80
C ASP A 118 17.85 -1.08 -4.28
N ALA A 119 19.06 -0.71 -3.87
CA ALA A 119 19.36 -0.46 -2.45
C ALA A 119 18.45 0.61 -1.82
N GLN A 120 18.05 1.61 -2.59
CA GLN A 120 17.14 2.68 -2.15
C GLN A 120 15.71 2.18 -1.99
N GLY A 121 15.24 1.33 -2.91
CA GLY A 121 13.92 0.70 -2.83
C GLY A 121 13.79 -0.24 -1.62
N ARG A 122 14.86 -0.97 -1.27
CA ARG A 122 14.91 -1.80 -0.05
C ARG A 122 14.80 -0.96 1.22
N ALA A 123 15.56 0.13 1.31
CA ALA A 123 15.50 1.03 2.47
C ALA A 123 14.10 1.66 2.63
N LEU A 124 13.46 2.03 1.51
CA LEU A 124 12.09 2.55 1.52
C LEU A 124 11.08 1.47 1.96
N PHE A 125 11.20 0.25 1.45
CA PHE A 125 10.36 -0.88 1.87
C PHE A 125 10.48 -1.16 3.38
N GLU A 126 11.71 -1.20 3.93
CA GLU A 126 11.92 -1.37 5.37
C GLU A 126 11.34 -0.22 6.20
N PHE A 127 11.41 1.00 5.68
CA PHE A 127 10.80 2.16 6.32
C PHE A 127 9.27 2.05 6.32
N GLU A 128 8.66 1.71 5.19
CA GLU A 128 7.21 1.49 5.08
C GLU A 128 6.75 0.35 6.00
N CYS A 129 7.50 -0.75 6.06
CA CYS A 129 7.18 -1.85 6.98
C CYS A 129 7.18 -1.40 8.45
N ARG A 130 8.14 -0.56 8.86
CA ARG A 130 8.17 0.01 10.22
C ARG A 130 6.96 0.89 10.52
N LEU A 131 6.51 1.69 9.56
CA LEU A 131 5.29 2.50 9.71
C LEU A 131 4.04 1.63 9.80
N LEU A 132 3.95 0.63 8.94
CA LEU A 132 2.83 -0.30 8.90
C LEU A 132 2.74 -1.16 10.18
N ALA A 133 3.89 -1.56 10.75
CA ALA A 133 3.94 -2.32 12.01
C ALA A 133 3.38 -1.54 13.22
N GLN A 134 3.35 -0.20 13.14
CA GLN A 134 2.76 0.65 14.19
C GLN A 134 1.24 0.84 14.04
N MET A 135 0.63 0.28 13.01
CA MET A 135 -0.80 0.38 12.79
C MET A 135 -1.53 -0.69 13.59
N VAL A 136 -2.28 -0.24 14.60
CA VAL A 136 -3.20 -1.07 15.37
C VAL A 136 -4.60 -0.52 15.18
N HIS A 137 -5.38 -1.17 14.32
CA HIS A 137 -6.76 -0.78 14.06
C HIS A 137 -7.58 -2.00 13.62
N PRO A 138 -8.82 -2.20 14.12
CA PRO A 138 -9.62 -3.40 13.84
C PRO A 138 -9.98 -3.60 12.35
N ALA A 139 -9.91 -2.57 11.53
CA ALA A 139 -10.15 -2.65 10.09
C ALA A 139 -8.86 -2.74 9.25
N ILE A 140 -7.68 -2.90 9.88
CA ILE A 140 -6.39 -3.01 9.19
C ILE A 140 -5.71 -4.30 9.65
N ALA A 141 -5.34 -5.17 8.69
CA ALA A 141 -4.57 -6.38 8.98
C ALA A 141 -3.23 -6.01 9.62
N GLN A 142 -2.94 -6.59 10.77
CA GLN A 142 -1.72 -6.30 11.52
C GLN A 142 -0.49 -6.91 10.85
N ILE A 143 0.60 -6.16 10.76
CA ILE A 143 1.89 -6.68 10.36
C ILE A 143 2.59 -7.30 11.57
N HIS A 144 3.10 -8.52 11.37
CA HIS A 144 3.79 -9.29 12.39
C HIS A 144 5.29 -9.31 12.20
N ASP A 145 5.74 -9.30 10.92
CA ASP A 145 7.16 -9.39 10.58
C ASP A 145 7.40 -8.89 9.15
N ALA A 146 8.64 -8.54 8.85
CA ALA A 146 9.08 -8.20 7.50
C ALA A 146 10.57 -8.50 7.36
N GLY A 147 11.00 -8.85 6.16
CA GLY A 147 12.40 -9.16 5.91
C GLY A 147 12.71 -9.37 4.44
N THR A 148 13.88 -9.93 4.20
CA THR A 148 14.32 -10.40 2.89
C THR A 148 14.67 -11.88 2.97
N ASP A 149 14.33 -12.63 1.93
CA ASP A 149 14.71 -14.04 1.83
C ASP A 149 16.19 -14.21 1.41
N ALA A 150 16.63 -15.44 1.29
CA ALA A 150 18.02 -15.77 0.90
C ALA A 150 18.38 -15.28 -0.52
N GLN A 151 17.39 -14.98 -1.36
CA GLN A 151 17.55 -14.42 -2.69
C GLN A 151 17.45 -12.89 -2.71
N GLY A 152 17.31 -12.25 -1.54
CA GLY A 152 17.17 -10.80 -1.41
C GLY A 152 15.76 -10.30 -1.76
N ARG A 153 14.75 -11.18 -1.89
CA ARG A 153 13.36 -10.78 -2.17
C ARG A 153 12.70 -10.31 -0.89
N PRO A 154 12.09 -9.13 -0.88
CA PRO A 154 11.37 -8.63 0.26
C PRO A 154 10.10 -9.45 0.51
N TYR A 155 9.81 -9.69 1.78
CA TYR A 155 8.55 -10.30 2.21
C TYR A 155 7.94 -9.55 3.38
N LEU A 156 6.63 -9.66 3.51
CA LEU A 156 5.84 -9.10 4.59
C LEU A 156 4.98 -10.19 5.19
N VAL A 157 5.03 -10.34 6.50
CA VAL A 157 4.19 -11.27 7.25
C VAL A 157 3.11 -10.49 7.97
N MET A 158 1.86 -10.84 7.69
CA MET A 158 0.71 -10.12 8.22
C MET A 158 -0.36 -11.07 8.73
N GLU A 159 -1.30 -10.54 9.46
CA GLU A 159 -2.49 -11.24 9.92
C GLU A 159 -3.22 -11.92 8.75
N TYR A 160 -3.49 -13.21 8.91
CA TYR A 160 -4.33 -13.93 7.96
C TYR A 160 -5.81 -13.71 8.27
N ILE A 161 -6.48 -13.00 7.39
CA ILE A 161 -7.91 -12.74 7.53
C ILE A 161 -8.70 -13.90 6.88
N ARG A 162 -9.36 -14.69 7.72
CA ARG A 162 -10.29 -15.73 7.27
C ARG A 162 -11.62 -15.09 6.90
N GLY A 163 -11.76 -14.68 5.64
CA GLY A 163 -12.92 -13.96 5.18
C GLY A 163 -13.08 -13.99 3.67
N GLU A 164 -13.99 -13.20 3.20
CA GLU A 164 -14.27 -13.01 1.77
C GLU A 164 -14.26 -11.53 1.39
N PRO A 165 -14.10 -11.19 0.12
CA PRO A 165 -14.16 -9.81 -0.34
C PRO A 165 -15.48 -9.13 0.07
N LEU A 166 -15.38 -7.90 0.58
CA LEU A 166 -16.52 -7.14 1.10
C LEU A 166 -17.68 -7.05 0.11
N THR A 167 -17.39 -6.86 -1.16
CA THR A 167 -18.39 -6.80 -2.23
C THR A 167 -19.18 -8.11 -2.36
N ARG A 168 -18.48 -9.24 -2.30
CA ARG A 168 -19.08 -10.58 -2.36
C ARG A 168 -19.91 -10.85 -1.11
N TRP A 169 -19.40 -10.53 0.07
CA TRP A 169 -20.08 -10.66 1.34
C TRP A 169 -21.37 -9.85 1.38
N CYS A 170 -21.35 -8.60 0.91
CA CYS A 170 -22.55 -7.76 0.80
C CYS A 170 -23.59 -8.32 -0.19
N ALA A 171 -23.14 -8.87 -1.32
CA ALA A 171 -24.03 -9.44 -2.32
C ALA A 171 -24.69 -10.72 -1.82
N GLN A 172 -23.94 -11.64 -1.24
CA GLN A 172 -24.45 -12.92 -0.72
C GLN A 172 -25.49 -12.73 0.41
N ARG A 173 -25.35 -11.68 1.22
CA ARG A 173 -26.27 -11.35 2.30
C ARG A 173 -27.39 -10.41 1.92
N GLY A 174 -27.47 -10.00 0.66
CA GLY A 174 -28.52 -9.09 0.18
C GLY A 174 -28.58 -7.77 0.96
N LEU A 175 -27.43 -7.24 1.40
CA LEU A 175 -27.40 -6.06 2.26
C LEU A 175 -28.02 -4.84 1.58
N SER A 176 -28.85 -4.12 2.34
CA SER A 176 -29.44 -2.84 1.93
C SER A 176 -28.33 -1.81 1.64
N LEU A 177 -28.67 -0.78 0.86
CA LEU A 177 -27.74 0.32 0.57
C LEU A 177 -27.23 0.97 1.86
N ARG A 178 -28.10 1.18 2.84
CA ARG A 178 -27.75 1.75 4.13
C ARG A 178 -26.70 0.90 4.86
N ALA A 179 -26.90 -0.41 4.95
CA ALA A 179 -25.96 -1.31 5.60
C ALA A 179 -24.59 -1.35 4.88
N ARG A 180 -24.58 -1.23 3.54
CA ARG A 180 -23.33 -1.11 2.76
C ARG A 180 -22.61 0.20 3.03
N ILE A 181 -23.33 1.31 3.19
CA ILE A 181 -22.74 2.61 3.54
C ILE A 181 -22.14 2.56 4.95
N GLU A 182 -22.81 1.96 5.92
CA GLU A 182 -22.28 1.80 7.28
C GLU A 182 -20.98 0.98 7.29
N LEU A 183 -20.87 -0.06 6.46
CA LEU A 183 -19.61 -0.80 6.29
C LEU A 183 -18.51 0.06 5.64
N LEU A 184 -18.84 0.87 4.63
CA LEU A 184 -17.87 1.78 3.99
C LEU A 184 -17.36 2.85 4.96
N VAL A 185 -18.21 3.34 5.87
CA VAL A 185 -17.77 4.27 6.93
C VAL A 185 -16.70 3.61 7.79
N ARG A 186 -16.91 2.36 8.23
CA ARG A 186 -15.91 1.62 9.02
C ARG A 186 -14.60 1.39 8.26
N VAL A 187 -14.67 1.12 6.95
CA VAL A 187 -13.47 1.05 6.09
C VAL A 187 -12.78 2.42 6.04
N GLY A 188 -13.56 3.49 5.88
CA GLY A 188 -13.07 4.87 5.88
C GLY A 188 -12.33 5.25 7.17
N GLU A 189 -12.81 4.81 8.34
CA GLU A 189 -12.13 5.00 9.62
C GLU A 189 -10.74 4.34 9.64
N GLY A 190 -10.63 3.12 9.11
CA GLY A 190 -9.33 2.43 8.96
C GLY A 190 -8.38 3.18 8.02
N VAL A 191 -8.89 3.64 6.87
CA VAL A 191 -8.10 4.43 5.91
C VAL A 191 -7.65 5.75 6.53
N GLN A 192 -8.52 6.44 7.23
CA GLN A 192 -8.19 7.68 7.92
C GLN A 192 -7.12 7.46 9.00
N HIS A 193 -7.20 6.38 9.77
CA HIS A 193 -6.18 6.01 10.75
C HIS A 193 -4.81 5.82 10.08
N ALA A 194 -4.76 5.14 8.93
CA ALA A 194 -3.53 4.99 8.17
C ALA A 194 -2.98 6.33 7.67
N HIS A 195 -3.84 7.20 7.13
CA HIS A 195 -3.46 8.54 6.65
C HIS A 195 -2.90 9.42 7.77
N GLN A 196 -3.50 9.39 8.96
CA GLN A 196 -3.01 10.13 10.13
C GLN A 196 -1.60 9.69 10.57
N LYS A 197 -1.22 8.46 10.25
CA LYS A 197 0.11 7.91 10.50
C LYS A 197 1.07 8.06 9.31
N GLY A 198 0.68 8.81 8.28
CA GLY A 198 1.51 9.10 7.10
C GLY A 198 1.54 7.99 6.05
N VAL A 199 0.69 6.95 6.19
CA VAL A 199 0.56 5.89 5.20
C VAL A 199 -0.59 6.20 4.25
N LEU A 200 -0.23 6.51 3.01
CA LEU A 200 -1.21 6.78 1.94
C LEU A 200 -1.52 5.49 1.20
N HIS A 201 -2.77 5.09 1.25
CA HIS A 201 -3.31 4.01 0.42
C HIS A 201 -3.55 4.57 -1.00
N ARG A 202 -2.77 4.13 -1.94
CA ARG A 202 -2.77 4.58 -3.35
C ARG A 202 -3.42 3.58 -4.28
#